data_bcdc2b8053cc6d62cd18ad370abbc8c7
#
_entry.id   bcdc2b8053cc6d62cd18ad370abbc8c7
#
_cell.length_a   1.000
_cell.length_b   1.000
_cell.length_c   1.000
_cell.angle_alpha   90.00
_cell.angle_beta   90.00
_cell.angle_gamma   90.00
#
_symmetry.space_group_name_H-M   'P 1'
#
loop_
_entity.id
_entity.type
_entity.pdbx_description
1 polymer ?
#
loop_
_entity_poly.entity_id
_entity_poly.type
_entity_poly.pdbx_seq_one_letter_code
_entity_poly.pdbx_strand_id
1 'polypeptide(L)'
;PWTVTANGKGRFFDSKAEAVAETEILMTQGLRNIDVGCMQINLGYHADAFETLSRAFDPAANAAYGAKYLRKMHNKTKDWRKATAFYHSTTPAHAARYRAKVMRLWDQVRGVKPAPKTVAKAKNPTEEPIVTARARPANIDYALGDRLNTAFRKRRERSAGEELADRAANRAHQRREQLDSWRRQQAQGVSLAHLANMRRAELAQRR
;
A
#
# COMPACT_ATOMS: atom_id res chain seq x y z
N PRO A 1 -4.71 -14.15 7.92
CA PRO A 1 -3.74 -13.04 7.92
C PRO A 1 -3.55 -12.44 6.52
N TRP A 2 -3.86 -13.18 5.46
CA TRP A 2 -3.61 -12.80 4.06
C TRP A 2 -4.81 -12.10 3.46
N THR A 3 -5.03 -10.87 3.93
CA THR A 3 -6.14 -10.01 3.50
C THR A 3 -5.59 -8.85 2.67
N VAL A 4 -6.24 -8.55 1.57
CA VAL A 4 -5.96 -7.38 0.72
C VAL A 4 -7.22 -6.56 0.60
N THR A 5 -7.15 -5.27 0.91
CA THR A 5 -8.25 -4.33 0.68
C THR A 5 -7.83 -3.27 -0.32
N ALA A 6 -8.57 -3.16 -1.42
CA ALA A 6 -8.37 -2.15 -2.44
C ALA A 6 -9.69 -1.51 -2.81
N ASN A 7 -9.73 -0.19 -2.94
CA ASN A 7 -10.96 0.57 -3.24
C ASN A 7 -12.13 0.24 -2.29
N GLY A 8 -11.83 -0.02 -1.01
CA GLY A 8 -12.83 -0.35 0.01
C GLY A 8 -13.39 -1.77 -0.07
N LYS A 9 -12.89 -2.62 -0.97
CA LYS A 9 -13.29 -4.02 -1.10
C LYS A 9 -12.20 -4.91 -0.54
N GLY A 10 -12.49 -5.61 0.57
CA GLY A 10 -11.59 -6.58 1.19
C GLY A 10 -11.74 -7.96 0.57
N ARG A 11 -10.62 -8.64 0.32
CA ARG A 11 -10.54 -10.03 -0.16
C ARG A 11 -9.63 -10.83 0.76
N PHE A 12 -10.01 -12.07 1.03
CA PHE A 12 -9.24 -13.02 1.82
C PHE A 12 -8.65 -14.07 0.89
N PHE A 13 -7.43 -14.48 1.18
CA PHE A 13 -6.69 -15.46 0.40
C PHE A 13 -6.32 -16.64 1.30
N ASP A 14 -6.22 -17.81 0.70
CA ASP A 14 -5.90 -19.04 1.43
C ASP A 14 -4.39 -19.16 1.68
N SER A 15 -3.59 -18.50 0.85
CA SER A 15 -2.14 -18.50 0.97
C SER A 15 -1.53 -17.10 0.89
N LYS A 16 -0.33 -16.97 1.47
CA LYS A 16 0.50 -15.79 1.36
C LYS A 16 0.88 -15.49 -0.09
N ALA A 17 1.19 -16.53 -0.86
CA ALA A 17 1.59 -16.40 -2.26
C ALA A 17 0.49 -15.78 -3.12
N GLU A 18 -0.75 -16.21 -2.94
CA GLU A 18 -1.92 -15.64 -3.63
C GLU A 18 -2.14 -14.17 -3.26
N ALA A 19 -2.04 -13.81 -1.97
CA ALA A 19 -2.21 -12.44 -1.53
C ALA A 19 -1.11 -11.53 -2.09
N VAL A 20 0.13 -12.00 -2.18
CA VAL A 20 1.25 -11.28 -2.81
C VAL A 20 0.95 -11.07 -4.29
N ALA A 21 0.62 -12.15 -5.03
CA ALA A 21 0.34 -12.08 -6.46
C ALA A 21 -0.80 -11.12 -6.80
N GLU A 22 -1.91 -11.19 -6.04
CA GLU A 22 -3.02 -10.24 -6.22
C GLU A 22 -2.58 -8.79 -5.97
N THR A 23 -1.78 -8.56 -4.94
CA THR A 23 -1.30 -7.22 -4.63
C THR A 23 -0.41 -6.67 -5.76
N GLU A 24 0.46 -7.50 -6.33
CA GLU A 24 1.30 -7.14 -7.48
C GLU A 24 0.45 -6.77 -8.69
N ILE A 25 -0.60 -7.58 -8.99
CA ILE A 25 -1.55 -7.29 -10.07
C ILE A 25 -2.21 -5.93 -9.85
N LEU A 26 -2.74 -5.67 -8.65
CA LEU A 26 -3.38 -4.39 -8.33
C LEU A 26 -2.40 -3.21 -8.47
N MET A 27 -1.14 -3.38 -8.06
CA MET A 27 -0.10 -2.37 -8.20
C MET A 27 0.26 -2.11 -9.68
N THR A 28 0.33 -3.15 -10.51
CA THR A 28 0.56 -3.00 -11.96
C THR A 28 -0.59 -2.29 -12.67
N GLN A 29 -1.81 -2.43 -12.17
CA GLN A 29 -3.00 -1.68 -12.61
C GLN A 29 -3.01 -0.22 -12.14
N GLY A 30 -1.98 0.22 -11.43
CA GLY A 30 -1.83 1.59 -10.96
C GLY A 30 -2.53 1.90 -9.63
N LEU A 31 -3.15 0.90 -8.96
CA LEU A 31 -3.74 1.10 -7.64
C LEU A 31 -2.64 1.37 -6.61
N ARG A 32 -2.85 2.41 -5.80
CA ARG A 32 -1.92 2.80 -4.73
C ARG A 32 -2.53 2.68 -3.34
N ASN A 33 -3.84 2.76 -3.24
CA ASN A 33 -4.56 2.66 -1.98
C ASN A 33 -4.90 1.19 -1.71
N ILE A 34 -3.91 0.43 -1.25
CA ILE A 34 -4.00 -1.00 -0.97
C ILE A 34 -3.60 -1.24 0.48
N ASP A 35 -4.50 -1.83 1.26
CA ASP A 35 -4.25 -2.23 2.64
C ASP A 35 -3.95 -3.73 2.68
N VAL A 36 -2.90 -4.13 3.38
CA VAL A 36 -2.42 -5.52 3.40
C VAL A 36 -2.25 -6.10 4.79
N GLY A 37 -2.46 -7.40 4.89
CA GLY A 37 -2.21 -8.21 6.08
C GLY A 37 -3.25 -8.06 7.18
N CYS A 38 -2.98 -8.64 8.35
CA CYS A 38 -3.92 -8.67 9.48
C CYS A 38 -4.17 -7.28 10.10
N MET A 39 -3.19 -6.38 10.01
CA MET A 39 -3.31 -5.01 10.52
C MET A 39 -3.74 -4.00 9.46
N GLN A 40 -3.96 -4.45 8.22
CA GLN A 40 -4.40 -3.62 7.09
C GLN A 40 -3.53 -2.38 6.93
N ILE A 41 -2.22 -2.62 6.77
CA ILE A 41 -1.25 -1.56 6.55
C ILE A 41 -1.35 -1.07 5.12
N ASN A 42 -1.61 0.21 4.94
CA ASN A 42 -1.75 0.83 3.63
C ASN A 42 -0.38 1.03 2.96
N LEU A 43 -0.14 0.36 1.85
CA LEU A 43 1.13 0.42 1.12
C LEU A 43 1.41 1.79 0.51
N GLY A 44 0.38 2.55 0.16
CA GLY A 44 0.53 3.89 -0.38
C GLY A 44 0.92 4.93 0.67
N TYR A 45 0.42 4.80 1.91
CA TYR A 45 0.75 5.70 3.02
C TYR A 45 2.00 5.26 3.79
N HIS A 46 2.37 3.99 3.73
CA HIS A 46 3.46 3.36 4.46
C HIS A 46 4.41 2.65 3.49
N ALA A 47 4.87 3.36 2.46
CA ALA A 47 5.70 2.77 1.39
C ALA A 47 6.98 2.09 1.90
N ASP A 48 7.56 2.61 2.99
CA ASP A 48 8.79 2.07 3.59
C ASP A 48 8.52 1.17 4.81
N ALA A 49 7.27 0.70 4.99
CA ALA A 49 6.91 -0.16 6.12
C ALA A 49 7.59 -1.53 6.03
N PHE A 50 7.77 -2.01 4.81
CA PHE A 50 8.27 -3.35 4.52
C PHE A 50 9.24 -3.32 3.34
N GLU A 51 10.29 -4.12 3.41
CA GLU A 51 11.27 -4.27 2.34
C GLU A 51 10.69 -4.96 1.10
N THR A 52 9.76 -5.90 1.32
CA THR A 52 9.11 -6.68 0.26
C THR A 52 7.61 -6.90 0.56
N LEU A 53 6.81 -7.17 -0.47
CA LEU A 53 5.41 -7.58 -0.29
C LEU A 53 5.29 -8.86 0.53
N SER A 54 6.19 -9.81 0.32
CA SER A 54 6.23 -11.04 1.12
C SER A 54 6.42 -10.74 2.62
N ARG A 55 7.21 -9.71 2.96
CA ARG A 55 7.38 -9.26 4.35
C ARG A 55 6.13 -8.54 4.87
N ALA A 56 5.44 -7.80 4.02
CA ALA A 56 4.18 -7.15 4.37
C ALA A 56 3.07 -8.15 4.74
N PHE A 57 3.07 -9.33 4.14
CA PHE A 57 2.14 -10.41 4.44
C PHE A 57 2.64 -11.41 5.49
N ASP A 58 3.83 -11.21 6.06
CA ASP A 58 4.26 -11.96 7.25
C ASP A 58 3.46 -11.47 8.46
N PRO A 59 2.71 -12.36 9.16
CA PRO A 59 1.82 -11.93 10.24
C PRO A 59 2.56 -11.23 11.38
N ALA A 60 3.75 -11.70 11.74
CA ALA A 60 4.53 -11.13 12.83
C ALA A 60 5.07 -9.74 12.43
N ALA A 61 5.62 -9.59 11.23
CA ALA A 61 6.11 -8.31 10.73
C ALA A 61 4.97 -7.29 10.56
N ASN A 62 3.83 -7.72 10.01
CA ASN A 62 2.66 -6.87 9.81
C ASN A 62 2.10 -6.38 11.15
N ALA A 63 1.95 -7.28 12.13
CA ALA A 63 1.49 -6.93 13.48
C ALA A 63 2.48 -6.02 14.22
N ALA A 64 3.76 -6.29 14.13
CA ALA A 64 4.80 -5.46 14.75
C ALA A 64 4.79 -4.02 14.19
N TYR A 65 4.66 -3.89 12.88
CA TYR A 65 4.54 -2.56 12.25
C TYR A 65 3.27 -1.83 12.70
N GLY A 66 2.12 -2.50 12.69
CA GLY A 66 0.85 -1.94 13.15
C GLY A 66 0.93 -1.46 14.61
N ALA A 67 1.52 -2.27 15.49
CA ALA A 67 1.73 -1.91 16.89
C ALA A 67 2.67 -0.69 17.04
N LYS A 68 3.78 -0.66 16.29
CA LYS A 68 4.71 0.49 16.24
C LYS A 68 4.00 1.76 15.79
N TYR A 69 3.17 1.67 14.76
CA TYR A 69 2.42 2.81 14.24
C TYR A 69 1.36 3.30 15.25
N LEU A 70 0.61 2.39 15.86
CA LEU A 70 -0.36 2.73 16.89
C LEU A 70 0.31 3.40 18.11
N ARG A 71 1.46 2.89 18.55
CA ARG A 71 2.26 3.51 19.62
C ARG A 71 2.73 4.91 19.24
N LYS A 72 3.14 5.12 17.97
CA LYS A 72 3.49 6.45 17.45
C LYS A 72 2.32 7.42 17.55
N MET A 73 1.10 6.97 17.23
CA MET A 73 -0.11 7.78 17.39
C MET A 73 -0.41 8.07 18.86
N HIS A 74 -0.25 7.09 19.75
CA HIS A 74 -0.41 7.28 21.19
C HIS A 74 0.60 8.30 21.76
N ASN A 75 1.86 8.21 21.37
CA ASN A 75 2.88 9.15 21.83
C ASN A 75 2.55 10.61 21.45
N LYS A 76 1.86 10.81 20.34
CA LYS A 76 1.42 12.13 19.87
C LYS A 76 0.13 12.62 20.54
N THR A 77 -0.81 11.71 20.79
CA THR A 77 -2.14 12.08 21.30
C THR A 77 -2.28 11.94 22.80
N LYS A 78 -1.37 11.18 23.45
CA LYS A 78 -1.41 10.77 24.87
C LYS A 78 -2.75 10.13 25.28
N ASP A 79 -3.48 9.59 24.31
CA ASP A 79 -4.81 8.99 24.49
C ASP A 79 -4.96 7.80 23.53
N TRP A 80 -5.15 6.60 24.06
CA TRP A 80 -5.31 5.38 23.26
C TRP A 80 -6.57 5.40 22.37
N ARG A 81 -7.65 6.05 22.82
CA ARG A 81 -8.88 6.16 22.02
C ARG A 81 -8.69 7.08 20.83
N LYS A 82 -7.94 8.18 21.00
CA LYS A 82 -7.54 9.06 19.90
C LYS A 82 -6.53 8.40 18.98
N ALA A 83 -5.56 7.69 19.57
CA ALA A 83 -4.57 6.93 18.80
C ALA A 83 -5.24 5.87 17.90
N THR A 84 -6.21 5.13 18.45
CA THR A 84 -7.01 4.16 17.68
C THR A 84 -7.77 4.84 16.54
N ALA A 85 -8.39 5.98 16.79
CA ALA A 85 -9.08 6.74 15.76
C ALA A 85 -8.13 7.15 14.62
N PHE A 86 -6.96 7.68 14.97
CA PHE A 86 -5.97 8.19 14.02
C PHE A 86 -5.16 7.09 13.32
N TYR A 87 -5.14 5.89 13.89
CA TYR A 87 -4.57 4.73 13.21
C TYR A 87 -5.24 4.50 11.86
N HIS A 88 -6.55 4.62 11.81
CA HIS A 88 -7.33 4.39 10.59
C HIS A 88 -7.40 5.63 9.70
N SER A 89 -7.72 6.79 10.29
CA SER A 89 -7.88 8.02 9.51
C SER A 89 -7.84 9.24 10.42
N THR A 90 -7.32 10.35 9.89
CA THR A 90 -7.41 11.66 10.53
C THR A 90 -8.66 12.42 10.15
N THR A 91 -9.45 11.93 9.18
CA THR A 91 -10.75 12.50 8.83
C THR A 91 -11.75 12.22 9.95
N PRO A 92 -12.37 13.24 10.57
CA PRO A 92 -13.17 13.07 11.78
C PRO A 92 -14.27 12.01 11.71
N ALA A 93 -15.02 11.99 10.62
CA ALA A 93 -16.12 11.03 10.43
C ALA A 93 -15.61 9.57 10.35
N HIS A 94 -14.53 9.34 9.61
CA HIS A 94 -13.92 8.01 9.50
C HIS A 94 -13.26 7.58 10.81
N ALA A 95 -12.51 8.49 11.43
CA ALA A 95 -11.86 8.28 12.73
C ALA A 95 -12.87 7.89 13.83
N ALA A 96 -13.97 8.64 13.95
CA ALA A 96 -14.99 8.37 14.96
C ALA A 96 -15.69 7.03 14.73
N ARG A 97 -16.03 6.69 13.48
CA ARG A 97 -16.69 5.43 13.12
C ARG A 97 -15.79 4.23 13.41
N TYR A 98 -14.52 4.31 13.03
CA TYR A 98 -13.55 3.26 13.29
C TYR A 98 -13.32 3.05 14.79
N ARG A 99 -13.07 4.13 15.53
CA ARG A 99 -12.95 4.07 17.00
C ARG A 99 -14.14 3.40 17.66
N ALA A 100 -15.35 3.79 17.29
CA ALA A 100 -16.56 3.18 17.85
C ALA A 100 -16.63 1.67 17.58
N LYS A 101 -16.23 1.24 16.39
CA LYS A 101 -16.16 -0.19 16.04
C LYS A 101 -15.14 -0.92 16.91
N VAL A 102 -13.92 -0.38 17.01
CA VAL A 102 -12.85 -1.02 17.79
C VAL A 102 -13.20 -1.08 19.28
N MET A 103 -13.74 0.00 19.88
CA MET A 103 -14.13 0.02 21.29
C MET A 103 -15.23 -1.01 21.58
N ARG A 104 -16.22 -1.13 20.71
CA ARG A 104 -17.26 -2.16 20.84
C ARG A 104 -16.68 -3.59 20.84
N LEU A 105 -15.76 -3.87 19.92
CA LEU A 105 -15.10 -5.18 19.87
C LEU A 105 -14.22 -5.42 21.10
N TRP A 106 -13.52 -4.40 21.56
CA TRP A 106 -12.72 -4.44 22.77
C TRP A 106 -13.56 -4.78 24.00
N ASP A 107 -14.73 -4.13 24.18
CA ASP A 107 -15.65 -4.39 25.27
C ASP A 107 -16.20 -5.81 25.20
N GLN A 108 -16.51 -6.32 23.99
CA GLN A 108 -16.93 -7.71 23.80
C GLN A 108 -15.86 -8.72 24.24
N VAL A 109 -14.61 -8.51 23.85
CA VAL A 109 -13.48 -9.39 24.22
C VAL A 109 -13.24 -9.39 25.72
N ARG A 110 -13.46 -8.26 26.39
CA ARG A 110 -13.33 -8.13 27.86
C ARG A 110 -14.53 -8.65 28.63
N GLY A 111 -15.56 -9.17 27.97
CA GLY A 111 -16.77 -9.63 28.61
C GLY A 111 -17.65 -8.53 29.24
N VAL A 112 -17.40 -7.27 28.82
CA VAL A 112 -18.23 -6.13 29.25
C VAL A 112 -19.55 -6.24 28.51
N LYS A 113 -20.64 -6.52 29.25
CA LYS A 113 -21.99 -6.52 28.66
C LYS A 113 -22.29 -5.12 28.11
N PRO A 114 -22.74 -4.99 26.84
CA PRO A 114 -23.16 -3.71 26.34
C PRO A 114 -24.27 -3.13 27.22
N ALA A 115 -24.13 -1.87 27.60
CA ALA A 115 -25.19 -1.19 28.30
C ALA A 115 -26.49 -1.31 27.48
N PRO A 116 -27.66 -1.57 28.15
CA PRO A 116 -28.91 -1.64 27.42
C PRO A 116 -29.09 -0.37 26.61
N LYS A 117 -29.29 -0.51 25.31
CA LYS A 117 -29.68 0.61 24.48
C LYS A 117 -31.07 1.01 24.92
N THR A 118 -31.19 2.08 25.68
CA THR A 118 -32.46 2.79 25.80
C THR A 118 -32.82 3.23 24.40
N VAL A 119 -33.68 2.47 23.74
CA VAL A 119 -34.28 2.88 22.47
C VAL A 119 -35.25 3.99 22.84
N ALA A 120 -34.76 5.21 22.90
CA ALA A 120 -35.61 6.38 22.73
C ALA A 120 -36.23 6.23 21.35
N LYS A 121 -37.53 5.88 21.34
CA LYS A 121 -38.36 5.80 20.14
C LYS A 121 -38.34 7.19 19.51
N ALA A 122 -37.43 7.38 18.55
CA ALA A 122 -37.35 8.64 17.81
C ALA A 122 -38.68 8.75 17.04
N LYS A 123 -39.49 9.71 17.43
CA LYS A 123 -40.58 10.22 16.60
C LYS A 123 -39.93 10.68 15.29
N ASN A 124 -40.56 10.34 14.18
CA ASN A 124 -40.16 10.77 12.85
C ASN A 124 -39.76 12.25 12.86
N PRO A 125 -38.57 12.63 12.44
CA PRO A 125 -38.25 14.03 12.28
C PRO A 125 -38.94 14.50 10.99
N THR A 126 -39.93 15.34 11.17
CA THR A 126 -40.34 16.33 10.16
C THR A 126 -39.07 17.08 9.73
N GLU A 127 -38.96 17.34 8.45
CA GLU A 127 -37.85 18.01 7.78
C GLU A 127 -37.38 19.23 8.59
N GLU A 128 -36.19 19.10 9.17
CA GLU A 128 -35.46 20.22 9.72
C GLU A 128 -34.31 20.62 8.76
N PRO A 129 -34.01 21.91 8.60
CA PRO A 129 -33.09 22.37 7.58
C PRO A 129 -31.67 21.86 7.82
N ILE A 130 -30.96 21.60 6.75
CA ILE A 130 -29.55 21.23 6.69
C ILE A 130 -28.75 22.21 7.57
N VAL A 131 -28.43 21.78 8.78
CA VAL A 131 -27.55 22.54 9.68
C VAL A 131 -26.15 22.49 9.11
N THR A 132 -25.78 23.61 8.51
CA THR A 132 -24.42 23.96 8.13
C THR A 132 -23.45 23.67 9.28
N ALA A 133 -22.35 22.97 8.92
CA ALA A 133 -21.13 22.83 9.71
C ALA A 133 -21.35 22.47 11.20
N ARG A 134 -21.48 21.17 11.49
CA ARG A 134 -21.27 20.68 12.85
C ARG A 134 -19.93 21.15 13.37
N ALA A 135 -19.96 21.97 14.43
CA ALA A 135 -18.76 22.43 15.13
C ALA A 135 -17.82 21.24 15.41
N ARG A 136 -16.57 21.39 15.05
CA ARG A 136 -15.53 20.36 15.27
C ARG A 136 -15.42 20.12 16.78
N PRO A 137 -15.46 18.87 17.28
CA PRO A 137 -15.31 18.62 18.71
C PRO A 137 -13.99 19.21 19.22
N ALA A 138 -14.07 20.03 20.27
CA ALA A 138 -12.94 20.78 20.82
C ALA A 138 -11.77 19.89 21.33
N ASN A 139 -12.01 18.59 21.52
CA ASN A 139 -11.04 17.65 22.08
C ASN A 139 -10.25 16.85 21.01
N ILE A 140 -10.41 17.14 19.73
CA ILE A 140 -9.67 16.51 18.63
C ILE A 140 -8.69 17.52 18.05
N ASP A 141 -7.40 17.17 18.05
CA ASP A 141 -6.36 17.98 17.39
C ASP A 141 -6.39 17.75 15.87
N TYR A 142 -7.22 18.53 15.20
CA TYR A 142 -7.35 18.50 13.74
C TYR A 142 -6.09 19.00 13.04
N ALA A 143 -5.35 19.95 13.64
CA ALA A 143 -4.12 20.48 13.08
C ALA A 143 -3.01 19.42 13.05
N LEU A 144 -2.98 18.52 14.05
CA LEU A 144 -2.11 17.36 14.02
C LEU A 144 -2.50 16.40 12.88
N GLY A 145 -3.79 16.17 12.68
CA GLY A 145 -4.31 15.35 11.58
C GLY A 145 -3.90 15.88 10.21
N ASP A 146 -4.07 17.18 9.99
CA ASP A 146 -3.73 17.82 8.72
C ASP A 146 -2.22 17.81 8.47
N ARG A 147 -1.39 18.04 9.50
CA ARG A 147 0.08 17.94 9.41
C ARG A 147 0.53 16.52 9.05
N LEU A 148 -0.07 15.49 9.68
CA LEU A 148 0.20 14.10 9.35
C LEU A 148 -0.17 13.76 7.90
N ASN A 149 -1.37 14.14 7.46
CA ASN A 149 -1.81 13.94 6.09
C ASN A 149 -0.90 14.64 5.07
N THR A 150 -0.45 15.85 5.38
CA THR A 150 0.48 16.59 4.52
C THR A 150 1.85 15.93 4.46
N ALA A 151 2.37 15.46 5.61
CA ALA A 151 3.63 14.74 5.66
C ALA A 151 3.57 13.43 4.88
N PHE A 152 2.46 12.68 4.98
CA PHE A 152 2.25 11.46 4.20
C PHE A 152 2.16 11.73 2.70
N ARG A 153 1.45 12.79 2.27
CA ARG A 153 1.38 13.16 0.85
C ARG A 153 2.76 13.51 0.28
N LYS A 154 3.51 14.37 0.97
CA LYS A 154 4.87 14.77 0.54
C LYS A 154 5.81 13.56 0.45
N ARG A 155 5.72 12.61 1.40
CA ARG A 155 6.53 11.39 1.37
C ARG A 155 6.15 10.49 0.20
N ARG A 156 4.85 10.33 -0.06
CA ARG A 156 4.32 9.58 -1.20
C ARG A 156 4.77 10.17 -2.55
N GLU A 157 4.74 11.49 -2.69
CA GLU A 157 5.18 12.18 -3.89
C GLU A 157 6.68 11.97 -4.14
N ARG A 158 7.51 12.01 -3.09
CA ARG A 158 8.95 11.70 -3.18
C ARG A 158 9.20 10.25 -3.55
N SER A 159 8.62 9.29 -2.83
CA SER A 159 8.84 7.87 -3.11
C SER A 159 8.30 7.45 -4.48
N ALA A 160 7.21 8.04 -4.97
CA ALA A 160 6.74 7.82 -6.33
C ALA A 160 7.71 8.38 -7.39
N GLY A 161 8.32 9.53 -7.12
CA GLY A 161 9.35 10.12 -7.98
C GLY A 161 10.63 9.27 -8.02
N GLU A 162 11.11 8.84 -6.87
CA GLU A 162 12.27 7.94 -6.74
C GLU A 162 12.01 6.60 -7.43
N GLU A 163 10.86 5.98 -7.20
CA GLU A 163 10.49 4.72 -7.86
C GLU A 163 10.39 4.85 -9.38
N LEU A 164 9.87 5.96 -9.90
CA LEU A 164 9.83 6.23 -11.33
C LEU A 164 11.24 6.43 -11.90
N ALA A 165 12.12 7.11 -11.17
CA ALA A 165 13.52 7.29 -11.54
C ALA A 165 14.27 5.96 -11.58
N ASP A 166 14.09 5.12 -10.56
CA ASP A 166 14.68 3.78 -10.49
C ASP A 166 14.19 2.87 -11.62
N ARG A 167 12.89 2.88 -11.90
CA ARG A 167 12.32 2.12 -13.04
C ARG A 167 12.84 2.63 -14.38
N ALA A 168 13.06 3.93 -14.52
CA ALA A 168 13.65 4.51 -15.73
C ALA A 168 15.12 4.11 -15.87
N ALA A 169 15.89 4.16 -14.80
CA ALA A 169 17.29 3.73 -14.75
C ALA A 169 17.44 2.24 -15.09
N ASN A 170 16.61 1.38 -14.47
CA ASN A 170 16.61 -0.06 -14.74
C ASN A 170 16.25 -0.37 -16.20
N ARG A 171 15.26 0.31 -16.78
CA ARG A 171 14.92 0.16 -18.20
C ARG A 171 16.03 0.66 -19.12
N ALA A 172 16.74 1.70 -18.74
CA ALA A 172 17.88 2.20 -19.49
C ALA A 172 19.05 1.21 -19.45
N HIS A 173 19.31 0.62 -18.27
CA HIS A 173 20.33 -0.43 -18.09
C HIS A 173 20.01 -1.67 -18.93
N GLN A 174 18.80 -2.20 -18.86
CA GLN A 174 18.37 -3.35 -19.67
C GLN A 174 18.51 -3.08 -21.17
N ARG A 175 18.16 -1.88 -21.64
CA ARG A 175 18.34 -1.49 -23.06
C ARG A 175 19.81 -1.45 -23.45
N ARG A 176 20.71 -0.96 -22.60
CA ARG A 176 22.16 -0.98 -22.85
C ARG A 176 22.67 -2.41 -22.95
N GLU A 177 22.31 -3.28 -22.00
CA GLU A 177 22.69 -4.70 -22.04
C GLU A 177 22.19 -5.41 -23.30
N GLN A 178 20.95 -5.15 -23.72
CA GLN A 178 20.40 -5.68 -24.96
C GLN A 178 21.19 -5.20 -26.18
N LEU A 179 21.51 -3.90 -26.25
CA LEU A 179 22.30 -3.33 -27.34
C LEU A 179 23.71 -3.89 -27.35
N ASP A 180 24.34 -4.07 -26.20
CA ASP A 180 25.68 -4.61 -26.10
C ASP A 180 25.71 -6.11 -26.41
N SER A 181 24.66 -6.88 -26.05
CA SER A 181 24.52 -8.27 -26.47
C SER A 181 24.32 -8.38 -27.96
N TRP A 182 23.49 -7.52 -28.57
CA TRP A 182 23.28 -7.46 -30.00
C TRP A 182 24.57 -7.09 -30.75
N ARG A 183 25.33 -6.09 -30.26
CA ARG A 183 26.65 -5.70 -30.84
C ARG A 183 27.63 -6.85 -30.76
N ARG A 184 27.69 -7.57 -29.64
CA ARG A 184 28.54 -8.77 -29.50
C ARG A 184 28.15 -9.88 -30.47
N GLN A 185 26.85 -10.13 -30.65
CA GLN A 185 26.35 -11.08 -31.63
C GLN A 185 26.71 -10.67 -33.08
N GLN A 186 26.58 -9.40 -33.41
CA GLN A 186 26.99 -8.86 -34.72
C GLN A 186 28.51 -8.96 -34.92
N ALA A 187 29.31 -8.73 -33.87
CA ALA A 187 30.77 -8.88 -33.94
C ALA A 187 31.24 -10.34 -34.03
N GLN A 188 30.44 -11.28 -33.48
CA GLN A 188 30.69 -12.73 -33.59
C GLN A 188 30.04 -13.32 -34.85
N GLY A 189 29.12 -12.62 -35.46
CA GLY A 189 28.55 -12.99 -36.76
C GLY A 189 29.66 -13.07 -37.80
N VAL A 190 29.86 -14.27 -38.31
CA VAL A 190 30.82 -14.62 -39.33
C VAL A 190 30.92 -13.52 -40.35
N SER A 191 32.04 -12.82 -40.36
CA SER A 191 32.32 -11.74 -41.35
C SER A 191 31.93 -12.24 -42.75
N LEU A 192 31.21 -11.41 -43.52
CA LEU A 192 30.88 -11.74 -44.90
C LEU A 192 32.12 -12.18 -45.69
N ALA A 193 33.30 -11.65 -45.29
CA ALA A 193 34.60 -12.06 -45.83
C ALA A 193 34.95 -13.53 -45.49
N HIS A 194 34.58 -14.03 -44.25
CA HIS A 194 34.81 -15.42 -43.90
C HIS A 194 33.87 -16.36 -44.65
N LEU A 195 32.60 -16.01 -44.84
CA LEU A 195 31.64 -16.76 -45.67
C LEU A 195 32.07 -16.77 -47.13
N ALA A 196 32.56 -15.66 -47.66
CA ALA A 196 33.10 -15.59 -49.01
C ALA A 196 34.37 -16.46 -49.20
N ASN A 197 35.23 -16.52 -48.20
CA ASN A 197 36.42 -17.34 -48.22
C ASN A 197 36.08 -18.85 -48.13
N MET A 198 35.14 -19.25 -47.29
CA MET A 198 34.65 -20.62 -47.23
C MET A 198 34.04 -21.07 -48.56
N ARG A 199 33.23 -20.23 -49.18
CA ARG A 199 32.62 -20.51 -50.48
C ARG A 199 33.63 -20.62 -51.62
N ARG A 200 34.72 -19.82 -51.60
CA ARG A 200 35.86 -19.94 -52.55
C ARG A 200 36.63 -21.23 -52.35
N ALA A 201 36.87 -21.61 -51.09
CA ALA A 201 37.55 -22.86 -50.77
C ALA A 201 36.73 -24.09 -51.20
N GLU A 202 35.42 -24.08 -51.02
CA GLU A 202 34.53 -25.14 -51.45
C GLU A 202 34.46 -25.29 -52.98
N LEU A 203 34.47 -24.16 -53.70
CA LEU A 203 34.51 -24.16 -55.18
C LEU A 203 35.87 -24.60 -55.73
N ALA A 204 36.95 -24.38 -54.99
CA ALA A 204 38.30 -24.82 -55.39
C ALA A 204 38.50 -26.34 -55.25
N GLN A 205 37.77 -26.97 -54.30
CA GLN A 205 37.79 -28.45 -54.07
C GLN A 205 36.92 -29.24 -55.06
N ARG A 206 36.06 -28.53 -55.82
CA ARG A 206 35.16 -29.14 -56.82
C ARG A 206 35.74 -29.10 -58.25
N ARG A 207 36.97 -28.62 -58.43
CA ARG A 207 37.72 -28.64 -59.68
C ARG A 207 38.85 -29.66 -59.60
#